data_e3816c5ed632eb98932e5818102bc452
#
_entry.id   e3816c5ed632eb98932e5818102bc452
#
_cell.length_a   1.000
_cell.length_b   1.000
_cell.length_c   1.000
_cell.angle_alpha   90.00
_cell.angle_beta   90.00
_cell.angle_gamma   90.00
#
_symmetry.space_group_name_H-M   'P 1'
#
loop_
_entity.id
_entity.type
_entity.pdbx_description
1 polymer ?
#
loop_
_entity_poly.entity_id
_entity_poly.type
_entity_poly.pdbx_seq_one_letter_code
_entity_poly.pdbx_strand_id
1 'polypeptide(L)'
;MTDTEPVVVFRTQSDIEANVVRGLLETHGISAMLSAAGPHAIFPVTLSGLGEVRLTVRAEAAEMATRLIADFRQEVSDRVTRIRDEYCAVEEALGYRFTDPGLLEHALTHRSRAHEDASGGVRDNESLEFLGDAGLGFI
;
A
#
# COMPACT_ATOMS: atom_id res chain seq x y z
N MET A 1 -26.27 7.89 -28.94
CA MET A 1 -24.85 8.18 -28.73
C MET A 1 -24.71 8.64 -27.28
N THR A 2 -24.50 7.72 -26.37
CA THR A 2 -24.29 8.05 -24.95
C THR A 2 -22.87 8.59 -24.83
N ASP A 3 -22.76 9.87 -24.66
CA ASP A 3 -21.53 10.61 -24.43
C ASP A 3 -21.00 10.15 -23.05
N THR A 4 -20.11 9.17 -23.07
CA THR A 4 -19.54 8.58 -21.86
C THR A 4 -18.34 9.44 -21.46
N GLU A 5 -18.63 10.64 -20.96
CA GLU A 5 -17.60 11.55 -20.49
C GLU A 5 -16.82 10.89 -19.33
N PRO A 6 -15.49 10.81 -19.41
CA PRO A 6 -14.69 10.20 -18.37
C PRO A 6 -14.72 11.06 -17.09
N VAL A 7 -15.02 10.42 -15.95
CA VAL A 7 -15.11 11.09 -14.65
C VAL A 7 -13.88 10.72 -13.82
N VAL A 8 -13.24 11.72 -13.22
CA VAL A 8 -12.12 11.50 -12.30
C VAL A 8 -12.66 11.04 -10.95
N VAL A 9 -12.35 9.82 -10.56
CA VAL A 9 -12.80 9.22 -9.29
C VAL A 9 -11.71 9.17 -8.22
N PHE A 10 -10.44 9.36 -8.62
CA PHE A 10 -9.32 9.29 -7.70
C PHE A 10 -8.16 10.18 -8.16
N ARG A 11 -7.45 10.78 -7.18
CA ARG A 11 -6.24 11.58 -7.42
C ARG A 11 -5.21 11.25 -6.36
N THR A 12 -3.98 11.06 -6.79
CA THR A 12 -2.84 10.81 -5.91
C THR A 12 -1.55 11.32 -6.53
N GLN A 13 -0.51 11.44 -5.72
CA GLN A 13 0.86 11.72 -6.16
C GLN A 13 1.73 10.44 -6.20
N SER A 14 1.15 9.28 -5.84
CA SER A 14 1.82 8.00 -5.81
C SER A 14 1.36 7.10 -6.96
N ASP A 15 2.28 6.77 -7.86
CA ASP A 15 2.03 5.80 -8.95
C ASP A 15 1.65 4.42 -8.41
N ILE A 16 2.22 4.03 -7.27
CA ILE A 16 1.93 2.75 -6.61
C ILE A 16 0.48 2.74 -6.15
N GLU A 17 0.05 3.77 -5.42
CA GLU A 17 -1.33 3.89 -4.94
C GLU A 17 -2.33 3.91 -6.10
N ALA A 18 -2.02 4.67 -7.16
CA ALA A 18 -2.84 4.74 -8.37
C ALA A 18 -3.02 3.37 -9.03
N ASN A 19 -1.94 2.59 -9.14
CA ASN A 19 -1.98 1.25 -9.72
C ASN A 19 -2.75 0.24 -8.84
N VAL A 20 -2.62 0.33 -7.53
CA VAL A 20 -3.40 -0.51 -6.59
C VAL A 20 -4.89 -0.23 -6.74
N VAL A 21 -5.29 1.05 -6.73
CA VAL A 21 -6.70 1.44 -6.91
C VAL A 21 -7.22 1.04 -8.28
N ARG A 22 -6.42 1.17 -9.34
CA ARG A 22 -6.79 0.69 -10.67
C ARG A 22 -7.06 -0.82 -10.66
N GLY A 23 -6.13 -1.61 -10.11
CA GLY A 23 -6.29 -3.07 -9.99
C GLY A 23 -7.55 -3.45 -9.20
N LEU A 24 -7.87 -2.74 -8.12
CA LEU A 24 -9.11 -2.92 -7.37
C LEU A 24 -10.35 -2.73 -8.26
N LEU A 25 -10.40 -1.64 -9.02
CA LEU A 25 -11.53 -1.36 -9.91
C LEU A 25 -11.65 -2.40 -11.04
N GLU A 26 -10.53 -2.80 -11.63
CA GLU A 26 -10.49 -3.82 -12.68
C GLU A 26 -10.99 -5.20 -12.19
N THR A 27 -10.67 -5.60 -10.95
CA THR A 27 -11.20 -6.84 -10.35
C THR A 27 -12.72 -6.83 -10.16
N HIS A 28 -13.31 -5.64 -10.05
CA HIS A 28 -14.76 -5.45 -9.99
C HIS A 28 -15.40 -5.16 -11.36
N GLY A 29 -14.65 -5.35 -12.45
CA GLY A 29 -15.13 -5.15 -13.83
C GLY A 29 -15.26 -3.69 -14.24
N ILE A 30 -14.69 -2.75 -13.49
CA ILE A 30 -14.69 -1.32 -13.81
C ILE A 30 -13.39 -0.97 -14.54
N SER A 31 -13.51 -0.62 -15.81
CA SER A 31 -12.38 -0.18 -16.62
C SER A 31 -11.92 1.22 -16.18
N ALA A 32 -10.69 1.32 -15.72
CA ALA A 32 -10.12 2.57 -15.22
C ALA A 32 -8.88 2.99 -16.01
N MET A 33 -8.79 4.28 -16.34
CA MET A 33 -7.65 4.86 -17.07
C MET A 33 -6.83 5.76 -16.15
N LEU A 34 -5.51 5.59 -16.17
CA LEU A 34 -4.57 6.48 -15.50
C LEU A 34 -4.18 7.61 -16.46
N SER A 35 -4.24 8.84 -15.98
CA SER A 35 -3.71 10.00 -16.67
C SER A 35 -2.82 10.81 -15.71
N ALA A 36 -1.60 11.12 -16.15
CA ALA A 36 -0.72 12.03 -15.42
C ALA A 36 -1.08 13.48 -15.81
N ALA A 37 -1.36 14.31 -14.83
CA ALA A 37 -1.56 15.75 -15.05
C ALA A 37 -0.21 16.45 -15.04
N GLY A 38 0.35 16.69 -16.22
CA GLY A 38 1.55 17.51 -16.39
C GLY A 38 1.70 17.96 -17.85
N PRO A 39 2.25 19.16 -18.11
CA PRO A 39 2.41 19.70 -19.46
C PRO A 39 3.49 18.97 -20.30
N HIS A 40 4.08 17.89 -19.81
CA HIS A 40 5.18 17.17 -20.47
C HIS A 40 4.85 15.69 -20.75
N ALA A 41 3.74 15.47 -21.46
CA ALA A 41 3.40 14.14 -22.00
C ALA A 41 4.33 13.65 -23.11
N ILE A 42 5.51 14.27 -23.32
CA ILE A 42 6.41 13.99 -24.44
C ILE A 42 7.69 13.23 -24.00
N PHE A 43 7.99 13.14 -22.72
CA PHE A 43 9.15 12.40 -22.26
C PHE A 43 8.77 11.32 -21.24
N PRO A 44 9.13 10.03 -21.50
CA PRO A 44 8.90 8.93 -20.56
C PRO A 44 9.96 8.92 -19.44
N VAL A 45 10.27 10.08 -18.87
CA VAL A 45 11.13 10.16 -17.69
C VAL A 45 10.23 10.42 -16.49
N THR A 46 9.83 9.35 -15.83
CA THR A 46 9.19 9.36 -14.53
C THR A 46 10.19 9.88 -13.50
N LEU A 47 10.29 11.19 -13.35
CA LEU A 47 10.86 11.76 -12.14
C LEU A 47 9.81 11.55 -11.05
N SER A 48 10.01 10.51 -10.25
CA SER A 48 9.20 10.19 -9.08
C SER A 48 8.96 11.44 -8.24
N GLY A 49 7.70 11.88 -8.15
CA GLY A 49 7.30 12.80 -7.11
C GLY A 49 6.72 14.16 -7.50
N LEU A 50 6.51 14.51 -8.77
CA LEU A 50 6.04 15.84 -9.16
C LEU A 50 4.77 15.86 -10.05
N GLY A 51 4.10 14.74 -10.27
CA GLY A 51 2.90 14.66 -11.10
C GLY A 51 1.69 14.12 -10.33
N GLU A 52 0.59 14.89 -10.32
CA GLU A 52 -0.70 14.35 -9.88
C GLU A 52 -1.16 13.28 -10.88
N VAL A 53 -1.37 12.07 -10.40
CA VAL A 53 -1.96 10.97 -11.16
C VAL A 53 -3.47 10.97 -10.93
N ARG A 54 -4.23 10.95 -12.01
CA ARG A 54 -5.70 10.92 -11.99
C ARG A 54 -6.19 9.59 -12.53
N LEU A 55 -7.12 8.99 -11.81
CA LEU A 55 -7.83 7.80 -12.25
C LEU A 55 -9.21 8.20 -12.75
N THR A 56 -9.50 7.88 -13.99
CA THR A 56 -10.77 8.18 -14.65
C THR A 56 -11.50 6.89 -15.00
N VAL A 57 -12.81 6.90 -14.80
CA VAL A 57 -13.73 5.83 -15.20
C VAL A 57 -14.86 6.39 -16.04
N ARG A 58 -15.64 5.52 -16.66
CA ARG A 58 -16.88 5.95 -17.36
C ARG A 58 -17.89 6.49 -16.36
N ALA A 59 -18.67 7.49 -16.76
CA ALA A 59 -19.66 8.15 -15.90
C ALA A 59 -20.64 7.18 -15.23
N GLU A 60 -21.07 6.15 -15.95
CA GLU A 60 -21.98 5.10 -15.45
C GLU A 60 -21.38 4.27 -14.29
N ALA A 61 -20.05 4.15 -14.23
CA ALA A 61 -19.34 3.40 -13.19
C ALA A 61 -18.78 4.29 -12.07
N ALA A 62 -18.87 5.61 -12.21
CA ALA A 62 -18.22 6.56 -11.30
C ALA A 62 -18.72 6.43 -9.85
N GLU A 63 -20.02 6.25 -9.64
CA GLU A 63 -20.58 6.09 -8.30
C GLU A 63 -20.10 4.80 -7.62
N MET A 64 -20.13 3.69 -8.36
CA MET A 64 -19.66 2.40 -7.88
C MET A 64 -18.14 2.44 -7.59
N ALA A 65 -17.35 3.02 -8.48
CA ALA A 65 -15.92 3.19 -8.31
C ALA A 65 -15.60 4.01 -7.06
N THR A 66 -16.30 5.12 -6.83
CA THR A 66 -16.10 5.97 -5.65
C THR A 66 -16.41 5.22 -4.35
N ARG A 67 -17.48 4.43 -4.32
CA ARG A 67 -17.81 3.59 -3.14
C ARG A 67 -16.73 2.55 -2.88
N LEU A 68 -16.32 1.80 -3.90
CA LEU A 68 -15.26 0.78 -3.77
C LEU A 68 -13.94 1.38 -3.26
N ILE A 69 -13.56 2.55 -3.74
CA ILE A 69 -12.36 3.26 -3.27
C ILE A 69 -12.52 3.69 -1.81
N ALA A 70 -13.68 4.17 -1.41
CA ALA A 70 -13.94 4.58 -0.03
C ALA A 70 -13.91 3.38 0.94
N ASP A 71 -14.55 2.27 0.57
CA ASP A 71 -14.56 1.04 1.36
C ASP A 71 -13.15 0.46 1.51
N PHE A 72 -12.38 0.42 0.43
CA PHE A 72 -10.99 -0.02 0.45
C PHE A 72 -10.12 0.84 1.36
N ARG A 73 -10.25 2.17 1.29
CA ARG A 73 -9.51 3.09 2.16
C ARG A 73 -9.86 2.89 3.63
N GLN A 74 -11.13 2.64 3.93
CA GLN A 74 -11.56 2.37 5.30
C GLN A 74 -10.96 1.05 5.80
N GLU A 75 -11.02 0.00 4.99
CA GLU A 75 -10.46 -1.31 5.33
C GLU A 75 -8.94 -1.23 5.59
N VAL A 76 -8.21 -0.52 4.73
CA VAL A 76 -6.76 -0.29 4.91
C VAL A 76 -6.49 0.48 6.20
N SER A 77 -7.26 1.55 6.48
CA SER A 77 -7.12 2.35 7.70
C SER A 77 -7.37 1.52 8.96
N ASP A 78 -8.43 0.70 8.96
CA ASP A 78 -8.76 -0.17 10.09
C ASP A 78 -7.70 -1.24 10.31
N ARG A 79 -7.14 -1.78 9.22
CA ARG A 79 -6.05 -2.76 9.27
C ARG A 79 -4.77 -2.15 9.85
N VAL A 80 -4.40 -0.95 9.39
CA VAL A 80 -3.23 -0.23 9.91
C VAL A 80 -3.40 0.10 11.40
N THR A 81 -4.59 0.53 11.82
CA THR A 81 -4.89 0.82 13.22
C THR A 81 -4.75 -0.44 14.08
N ARG A 82 -5.29 -1.58 13.63
CA ARG A 82 -5.20 -2.86 14.34
C ARG A 82 -3.76 -3.31 14.50
N ILE A 83 -2.97 -3.26 13.43
CA ILE A 83 -1.54 -3.62 13.47
C ILE A 83 -0.79 -2.72 14.46
N ARG A 84 -1.08 -1.42 14.46
CA ARG A 84 -0.45 -0.49 15.41
C ARG A 84 -0.83 -0.80 16.85
N ASP A 85 -2.08 -1.16 17.13
CA ASP A 85 -2.53 -1.52 18.47
C ASP A 85 -1.87 -2.81 18.97
N GLU A 86 -1.68 -3.81 18.09
CA GLU A 86 -0.92 -5.03 18.39
C GLU A 86 0.54 -4.71 18.72
N TYR A 87 1.18 -3.81 17.97
CA TYR A 87 2.55 -3.40 18.24
C TYR A 87 2.68 -2.60 19.53
N CYS A 88 1.73 -1.74 19.85
CA CYS A 88 1.71 -1.03 21.13
C CYS A 88 1.66 -1.99 22.32
N ALA A 89 0.89 -3.06 22.25
CA ALA A 89 0.83 -4.06 23.32
C ALA A 89 2.18 -4.79 23.53
N VAL A 90 2.90 -5.07 22.44
CA VAL A 90 4.25 -5.66 22.51
C VAL A 90 5.25 -4.66 23.08
N GLU A 91 5.22 -3.41 22.65
CA GLU A 91 6.07 -2.34 23.16
C GLU A 91 5.88 -2.11 24.67
N GLU A 92 4.64 -2.14 25.15
CA GLU A 92 4.31 -2.03 26.57
C GLU A 92 4.87 -3.22 27.37
N ALA A 93 4.72 -4.43 26.85
CA ALA A 93 5.24 -5.64 27.50
C ALA A 93 6.77 -5.65 27.57
N LEU A 94 7.46 -5.09 26.57
CA LEU A 94 8.92 -4.97 26.52
C LEU A 94 9.43 -3.76 27.33
N GLY A 95 8.59 -2.79 27.64
CA GLY A 95 8.99 -1.51 28.25
C GLY A 95 9.86 -0.66 27.29
N TYR A 96 9.78 -0.92 26.00
CA TYR A 96 10.58 -0.25 24.97
C TYR A 96 9.72 0.16 23.78
N ARG A 97 9.90 1.38 23.29
CA ARG A 97 9.20 1.89 22.12
C ARG A 97 10.13 1.93 20.91
N PHE A 98 9.76 1.27 19.84
CA PHE A 98 10.53 1.23 18.61
C PHE A 98 10.39 2.54 17.82
N THR A 99 11.54 3.11 17.43
CA THR A 99 11.57 4.30 16.57
C THR A 99 11.13 3.97 15.14
N ASP A 100 11.42 2.75 14.69
CA ASP A 100 11.01 2.21 13.39
C ASP A 100 10.08 1.00 13.61
N PRO A 101 8.77 1.15 13.39
CA PRO A 101 7.81 0.05 13.50
C PRO A 101 8.10 -1.11 12.54
N GLY A 102 8.76 -0.84 11.40
CA GLY A 102 9.15 -1.86 10.44
C GLY A 102 10.15 -2.87 10.99
N LEU A 103 10.99 -2.47 11.94
CA LEU A 103 11.89 -3.41 12.65
C LEU A 103 11.12 -4.39 13.52
N LEU A 104 10.09 -3.91 14.21
CA LEU A 104 9.24 -4.76 15.05
C LEU A 104 8.44 -5.74 14.17
N GLU A 105 7.84 -5.26 13.09
CA GLU A 105 7.15 -6.11 12.12
C GLU A 105 8.07 -7.20 11.56
N HIS A 106 9.29 -6.82 11.15
CA HIS A 106 10.29 -7.75 10.64
C HIS A 106 10.67 -8.80 11.70
N ALA A 107 10.89 -8.39 12.95
CA ALA A 107 11.23 -9.29 14.04
C ALA A 107 10.10 -10.29 14.38
N LEU A 108 8.85 -9.88 14.21
CA LEU A 108 7.67 -10.73 14.48
C LEU A 108 7.23 -11.57 13.25
N THR A 109 7.84 -11.38 12.09
CA THR A 109 7.48 -12.11 10.88
C THR A 109 8.25 -13.42 10.78
N HIS A 110 7.53 -14.53 10.96
CA HIS A 110 8.12 -15.86 10.80
C HIS A 110 8.37 -16.18 9.30
N ARG A 111 9.44 -16.93 9.04
CA ARG A 111 9.88 -17.37 7.70
C ARG A 111 8.76 -17.98 6.85
N SER A 112 7.88 -18.77 7.45
CA SER A 112 6.77 -19.40 6.73
C SER A 112 5.83 -18.38 6.07
N ARG A 113 5.61 -17.24 6.74
CA ARG A 113 4.76 -16.16 6.20
C ARG A 113 5.44 -15.39 5.07
N ALA A 114 6.75 -15.22 5.14
CA ALA A 114 7.52 -14.59 4.07
C ALA A 114 7.52 -15.41 2.77
N HIS A 115 7.45 -16.74 2.89
CA HIS A 115 7.35 -17.65 1.73
C HIS A 115 5.95 -17.68 1.08
N GLU A 116 4.90 -17.32 1.81
CA GLU A 116 3.54 -17.25 1.26
C GLU A 116 3.31 -15.98 0.44
N ASP A 117 4.14 -14.96 0.64
CA ASP A 117 4.08 -13.72 -0.12
C ASP A 117 4.89 -13.84 -1.43
N ALA A 118 4.19 -14.25 -2.50
CA ALA A 118 4.78 -14.38 -3.84
C ALA A 118 5.33 -13.06 -4.43
N SER A 119 5.04 -11.92 -3.80
CA SER A 119 5.54 -10.60 -4.21
C SER A 119 6.98 -10.33 -3.77
N GLY A 120 7.53 -11.16 -2.86
CA GLY A 120 8.89 -11.04 -2.35
C GLY A 120 9.15 -9.79 -1.50
N GLY A 121 8.08 -9.11 -1.06
CA GLY A 121 8.17 -7.88 -0.28
C GLY A 121 8.31 -8.09 1.23
N VAL A 122 7.94 -9.26 1.72
CA VAL A 122 7.99 -9.57 3.16
C VAL A 122 9.33 -10.18 3.52
N ARG A 123 10.06 -9.52 4.40
CA ARG A 123 11.30 -10.04 4.99
C ARG A 123 10.97 -10.85 6.23
N ASP A 124 11.62 -12.00 6.39
CA ASP A 124 11.53 -12.81 7.60
C ASP A 124 12.49 -12.33 8.70
N ASN A 125 12.32 -12.87 9.91
CA ASN A 125 13.13 -12.51 11.08
C ASN A 125 14.46 -13.27 11.18
N GLU A 126 14.81 -14.14 10.24
CA GLU A 126 15.99 -15.03 10.32
C GLU A 126 17.30 -14.27 10.55
N SER A 127 17.49 -13.14 9.86
CA SER A 127 18.67 -12.29 10.05
C SER A 127 18.71 -11.59 11.41
N LEU A 128 17.55 -11.20 11.95
CA LEU A 128 17.44 -10.58 13.27
C LEU A 128 17.62 -11.62 14.40
N GLU A 129 17.10 -12.83 14.21
CA GLU A 129 17.30 -13.97 15.11
C GLU A 129 18.77 -14.32 15.23
N PHE A 130 19.46 -14.46 14.09
CA PHE A 130 20.91 -14.71 14.08
C PHE A 130 21.71 -13.62 14.80
N LEU A 131 21.35 -12.34 14.60
CA LEU A 131 21.99 -11.21 15.26
C LEU A 131 21.74 -11.23 16.77
N GLY A 132 20.52 -11.58 17.19
CA GLY A 132 20.12 -11.70 18.59
C GLY A 132 20.91 -12.81 19.32
N ASP A 133 21.01 -13.98 18.70
CA ASP A 133 21.79 -15.12 19.24
C ASP A 133 23.26 -14.76 19.38
N ALA A 134 23.84 -14.10 18.37
CA ALA A 134 25.24 -13.65 18.47
C ALA A 134 25.42 -12.62 19.59
N GLY A 135 24.45 -11.69 19.79
CA GLY A 135 24.49 -10.69 20.86
C GLY A 135 24.40 -11.31 22.26
N LEU A 136 23.52 -12.29 22.45
CA LEU A 136 23.36 -13.00 23.73
C LEU A 136 24.58 -13.89 24.07
N GLY A 137 25.29 -14.37 23.07
CA GLY A 137 26.50 -15.17 23.27
C GLY A 137 27.72 -14.39 23.78
N PHE A 138 27.65 -13.05 23.84
CA PHE A 138 28.71 -12.17 24.33
C PHE A 138 28.50 -11.69 25.79
N ILE A 139 27.42 -12.08 26.46
CA ILE A 139 27.10 -11.75 27.85
C ILE A 139 27.47 -12.93 28.76
#